data_a49bc4f372c818f8d9979e5782ff6657
#
_entry.id   a49bc4f372c818f8d9979e5782ff6657
#
_cell.length_a   1.000
_cell.length_b   1.000
_cell.length_c   1.000
_cell.angle_alpha   90.00
_cell.angle_beta   90.00
_cell.angle_gamma   90.00
#
_symmetry.space_group_name_H-M   'P 1'
#
loop_
_entity.id
_entity.type
_entity.pdbx_description
1 polymer ?
#
loop_
_entity_poly.entity_id
_entity_poly.type
_entity_poly.pdbx_seq_one_letter_code
_entity_poly.pdbx_strand_id
1 'polypeptide(L)'
;VRVYNDGVAFRYRIAPGEGEYVLNDSTTFTLPQGVITWGQDNVSYYENENVERLVDTLPVGLTFGPPLTVKYQPQGLYASITEGGLTDFAGMDWK
;
A
#
# COMPACT_ATOMS: atom_id res chain seq x y z
N VAL A 1 -12.18 -3.52 -11.23
CA VAL A 1 -10.94 -2.85 -11.62
C VAL A 1 -11.26 -1.70 -12.57
N ARG A 2 -10.58 -0.58 -12.42
CA ARG A 2 -10.60 0.55 -13.36
C ARG A 2 -9.17 0.89 -13.74
N VAL A 3 -8.95 1.18 -15.03
CA VAL A 3 -7.64 1.55 -15.56
C VAL A 3 -7.73 2.98 -16.09
N TYR A 4 -6.73 3.78 -15.75
CA TYR A 4 -6.59 5.18 -16.15
C TYR A 4 -5.25 5.37 -16.85
N ASN A 5 -5.01 6.52 -17.46
CA ASN A 5 -3.74 6.81 -18.12
C ASN A 5 -2.53 6.86 -17.16
N ASP A 6 -2.79 7.17 -15.90
CA ASP A 6 -1.82 7.40 -14.84
C ASP A 6 -1.94 6.42 -13.66
N GLY A 7 -2.83 5.44 -13.75
CA GLY A 7 -3.00 4.50 -12.66
C GLY A 7 -4.04 3.41 -12.86
N VAL A 8 -4.08 2.52 -11.90
CA VAL A 8 -5.05 1.43 -11.81
C VAL A 8 -5.69 1.45 -10.43
N ALA A 9 -7.00 1.33 -10.39
CA ALA A 9 -7.74 1.17 -9.14
C ALA A 9 -8.53 -0.13 -9.15
N PHE A 10 -8.63 -0.78 -8.02
CA PHE A 10 -9.52 -1.92 -7.81
C PHE A 10 -10.21 -1.84 -6.46
N ARG A 11 -11.28 -2.56 -6.33
CA ARG A 11 -11.96 -2.80 -5.06
C ARG A 11 -12.53 -4.21 -5.01
N TYR A 12 -12.58 -4.77 -3.85
CA TYR A 12 -13.37 -5.96 -3.60
C TYR A 12 -14.86 -5.58 -3.50
N ARG A 13 -15.71 -6.48 -3.95
CA ARG A 13 -17.14 -6.40 -3.77
C ARG A 13 -17.60 -7.70 -3.13
N ILE A 14 -18.02 -7.62 -1.88
CA ILE A 14 -18.54 -8.75 -1.13
C ILE A 14 -20.06 -8.70 -1.26
N ALA A 15 -20.66 -9.83 -1.60
CA ALA A 15 -22.11 -9.92 -1.62
C ALA A 15 -22.64 -9.80 -0.18
N PRO A 16 -23.73 -9.08 0.03
CA PRO A 16 -24.33 -8.98 1.37
C PRO A 16 -24.79 -10.35 1.86
N GLY A 17 -24.36 -10.71 3.07
CA GLY A 17 -24.77 -11.90 3.81
C GLY A 17 -25.10 -11.54 5.24
N GLU A 18 -26.03 -12.27 5.88
CA GLU A 18 -26.34 -12.04 7.29
C GLU A 18 -25.17 -12.51 8.17
N GLY A 19 -24.61 -11.58 8.98
CA GLY A 19 -23.55 -11.89 9.95
C GLY A 19 -22.17 -12.13 9.36
N GLU A 20 -21.94 -11.78 8.09
CA GLU A 20 -20.62 -11.85 7.47
C GLU A 20 -19.83 -10.55 7.71
N TYR A 21 -18.55 -10.71 8.05
CA TYR A 21 -17.60 -9.59 8.15
C TYR A 21 -16.23 -10.02 7.65
N VAL A 22 -15.48 -9.05 7.15
CA VAL A 22 -14.10 -9.26 6.70
C VAL A 22 -13.19 -9.25 7.91
N LEU A 23 -12.50 -10.35 8.14
CA LEU A 23 -11.56 -10.50 9.26
C LEU A 23 -10.16 -9.98 8.90
N ASN A 24 -9.78 -10.06 7.63
CA ASN A 24 -8.45 -9.69 7.18
C ASN A 24 -8.45 -9.43 5.66
N ASP A 25 -7.51 -8.59 5.22
CA ASP A 25 -7.15 -8.39 3.81
C ASP A 25 -5.70 -8.86 3.61
N SER A 26 -5.51 -9.77 2.67
CA SER A 26 -4.20 -10.33 2.31
C SER A 26 -3.74 -9.90 0.92
N THR A 27 -4.19 -8.74 0.46
CA THR A 27 -3.73 -8.14 -0.80
C THR A 27 -2.23 -7.91 -0.76
N THR A 28 -1.52 -8.32 -1.80
CA THR A 28 -0.07 -8.17 -1.90
C THR A 28 0.32 -7.42 -3.18
N PHE A 29 1.40 -6.65 -3.09
CA PHE A 29 2.03 -5.99 -4.23
C PHE A 29 3.49 -6.42 -4.29
N THR A 30 3.87 -7.06 -5.38
CA THR A 30 5.26 -7.46 -5.60
C THR A 30 6.05 -6.29 -6.16
N LEU A 31 7.07 -5.86 -5.44
CA LEU A 31 8.01 -4.84 -5.88
C LEU A 31 9.27 -5.51 -6.43
N PRO A 32 9.80 -5.06 -7.59
CA PRO A 32 11.07 -5.57 -8.10
C PRO A 32 12.25 -5.18 -7.20
N GLN A 33 13.34 -5.93 -7.29
CA GLN A 33 14.60 -5.58 -6.63
C GLN A 33 15.13 -4.22 -7.13
N GLY A 34 15.85 -3.52 -6.26
CA GLY A 34 16.46 -2.22 -6.57
C GLY A 34 15.49 -1.05 -6.57
N VAL A 35 14.24 -1.26 -6.19
CA VAL A 35 13.26 -0.18 -6.04
C VAL A 35 13.54 0.62 -4.76
N ILE A 36 13.50 1.95 -4.86
CA ILE A 36 13.52 2.83 -3.69
C ILE A 36 12.09 3.06 -3.24
N THR A 37 11.86 3.00 -1.94
CA THR A 37 10.56 3.22 -1.32
C THR A 37 10.61 4.43 -0.39
N TRP A 38 9.52 5.16 -0.30
CA TRP A 38 9.24 6.17 0.73
C TRP A 38 7.94 5.82 1.42
N GLY A 39 7.99 5.65 2.70
CA GLY A 39 6.83 5.35 3.53
C GLY A 39 7.04 5.81 4.96
N GLN A 40 5.96 5.95 5.69
CA GLN A 40 5.99 6.25 7.12
C GLN A 40 6.11 4.97 7.91
N ASP A 41 7.15 4.86 8.73
CA ASP A 41 7.26 3.80 9.72
C ASP A 41 6.30 4.09 10.88
N ASN A 42 5.83 3.07 11.54
CA ASN A 42 4.95 3.19 12.70
C ASN A 42 3.62 3.90 12.38
N VAL A 43 2.67 3.10 12.05
CA VAL A 43 1.34 3.51 11.60
C VAL A 43 0.36 3.93 12.72
N SER A 44 0.85 4.10 13.94
CA SER A 44 -0.03 4.40 15.08
C SER A 44 -0.73 5.76 14.99
N TYR A 45 -0.14 6.74 14.30
CA TYR A 45 -0.68 8.11 14.26
C TYR A 45 -0.36 8.91 12.99
N TYR A 46 0.21 8.36 11.96
CA TYR A 46 0.46 8.97 10.63
C TYR A 46 1.13 10.37 10.63
N GLU A 47 1.93 10.66 11.66
CA GLU A 47 2.59 11.95 11.83
C GLU A 47 4.11 11.88 11.64
N ASN A 48 4.62 10.72 11.22
CA ASN A 48 6.03 10.51 10.99
C ASN A 48 6.44 10.99 9.59
N GLU A 49 7.71 11.30 9.44
CA GLU A 49 8.31 11.61 8.16
C GLU A 49 8.38 10.34 7.27
N ASN A 50 8.29 10.54 5.96
CA ASN A 50 8.55 9.48 5.00
C ASN A 50 10.03 9.15 4.98
N VAL A 51 10.38 7.89 5.18
CA VAL A 51 11.76 7.42 5.19
C VAL A 51 12.08 6.75 3.86
N GLU A 52 13.19 7.18 3.25
CA GLU A 52 13.72 6.57 2.03
C GLU A 52 14.44 5.26 2.37
N ARG A 53 14.10 4.18 1.67
CA ARG A 53 14.75 2.87 1.81
C ARG A 53 14.82 2.12 0.49
N LEU A 54 15.88 1.34 0.33
CA LEU A 54 15.94 0.35 -0.73
C LEU A 54 15.08 -0.86 -0.34
N VAL A 55 14.19 -1.31 -1.22
CA VAL A 55 13.26 -2.43 -0.93
C VAL A 55 13.97 -3.68 -0.44
N ASP A 56 15.15 -3.98 -1.02
CA ASP A 56 15.95 -5.17 -0.67
C ASP A 56 16.53 -5.14 0.75
N THR A 57 16.49 -3.98 1.40
CA THR A 57 17.03 -3.77 2.76
C THR A 57 15.92 -3.57 3.81
N LEU A 58 14.68 -3.72 3.44
CA LEU A 58 13.57 -3.58 4.38
C LEU A 58 13.62 -4.70 5.43
N PRO A 59 13.55 -4.36 6.72
CA PRO A 59 13.44 -5.37 7.76
C PRO A 59 12.17 -6.19 7.63
N VAL A 60 12.26 -7.48 7.87
CA VAL A 60 11.09 -8.36 7.92
C VAL A 60 10.15 -7.90 9.04
N GLY A 61 8.89 -7.75 8.72
CA GLY A 61 7.87 -7.31 9.68
C GLY A 61 7.79 -5.80 9.89
N LEU A 62 8.54 -5.02 9.13
CA LEU A 62 8.35 -3.57 9.12
C LEU A 62 6.97 -3.24 8.53
N THR A 63 6.26 -2.34 9.19
CA THR A 63 4.92 -1.90 8.77
C THR A 63 4.97 -0.44 8.34
N PHE A 64 4.33 -0.15 7.22
CA PHE A 64 4.19 1.20 6.69
C PHE A 64 2.72 1.61 6.61
N GLY A 65 2.46 2.89 6.88
CA GLY A 65 1.18 3.50 6.55
C GLY A 65 1.10 3.92 5.08
N PRO A 66 -0.11 3.98 4.49
CA PRO A 66 -0.32 4.55 3.17
C PRO A 66 -0.11 6.08 3.18
N PRO A 67 0.29 6.70 2.05
CA PRO A 67 0.70 6.05 0.80
C PRO A 67 2.12 5.48 0.87
N LEU A 68 2.37 4.36 0.19
CA LEU A 68 3.71 3.88 -0.10
C LEU A 68 4.13 4.36 -1.49
N THR A 69 5.13 5.22 -1.57
CA THR A 69 5.67 5.70 -2.84
C THR A 69 6.90 4.89 -3.22
N VAL A 70 7.00 4.51 -4.48
CA VAL A 70 8.11 3.70 -5.02
C VAL A 70 8.71 4.37 -6.25
N LYS A 71 10.04 4.21 -6.42
CA LYS A 71 10.77 4.66 -7.60
C LYS A 71 11.48 3.50 -8.27
N TYR A 72 11.17 3.29 -9.52
CA TYR A 72 11.85 2.33 -10.40
C TYR A 72 13.09 2.99 -10.98
N GLN A 73 14.26 2.63 -10.46
CA GLN A 73 15.54 3.28 -10.72
C GLN A 73 15.92 3.37 -12.23
N PRO A 74 15.88 2.29 -13.01
CA PRO A 74 16.34 2.34 -14.40
C PRO A 74 15.51 3.30 -15.27
N GLN A 75 14.20 3.39 -15.01
CA GLN A 75 13.26 4.18 -15.80
C GLN A 75 13.01 5.57 -15.21
N GLY A 76 13.40 5.81 -13.95
CA GLY A 76 13.03 7.04 -13.22
C GLY A 76 11.52 7.20 -13.00
N LEU A 77 10.76 6.13 -13.08
CA LEU A 77 9.32 6.13 -12.89
C LEU A 77 8.95 6.09 -11.41
N TYR A 78 7.94 6.85 -11.04
CA TYR A 78 7.37 6.83 -9.70
C TYR A 78 5.97 6.22 -9.73
N ALA A 79 5.63 5.47 -8.71
CA ALA A 79 4.28 5.01 -8.45
C ALA A 79 3.95 5.17 -6.96
N SER A 80 2.69 5.38 -6.66
CA SER A 80 2.21 5.43 -5.27
C SER A 80 1.09 4.42 -5.09
N ILE A 81 1.19 3.63 -4.03
CA ILE A 81 0.18 2.66 -3.63
C ILE A 81 -0.54 3.24 -2.43
N THR A 82 -1.83 3.41 -2.57
CA THR A 82 -2.67 4.02 -1.53
C THR A 82 -4.06 3.43 -1.55
N GLU A 83 -4.78 3.65 -0.50
CA GLU A 83 -6.20 3.35 -0.42
C GLU A 83 -7.03 4.61 -0.65
N GLY A 84 -8.29 4.45 -0.95
CA GLY A 84 -9.22 5.57 -1.12
C GLY A 84 -10.62 5.20 -0.72
N GLY A 85 -11.37 6.19 -0.20
CA GLY A 85 -12.79 6.05 0.10
C GLY A 85 -13.09 4.99 1.15
N LEU A 86 -12.41 5.04 2.29
CA LEU A 86 -12.64 4.16 3.45
C LEU A 86 -14.01 4.42 4.08
N THR A 87 -15.06 3.91 3.45
CA THR A 87 -16.39 3.93 4.01
C THR A 87 -16.70 2.56 4.58
N ASP A 88 -16.89 2.47 5.88
CA ASP A 88 -17.21 1.24 6.60
C ASP A 88 -16.17 0.11 6.46
N PHE A 89 -14.90 0.47 6.26
CA PHE A 89 -13.79 -0.48 6.15
C PHE A 89 -12.56 0.02 6.93
N ALA A 90 -11.75 -0.90 7.43
CA ALA A 90 -10.50 -0.56 8.10
C ALA A 90 -9.46 0.00 7.13
N GLY A 91 -8.62 0.92 7.59
CA GLY A 91 -7.44 1.36 6.86
C GLY A 91 -6.44 0.23 6.66
N MET A 92 -5.60 0.35 5.61
CA MET A 92 -4.59 -0.65 5.33
C MET A 92 -3.22 -0.21 5.84
N ASP A 93 -2.42 -1.20 6.19
CA ASP A 93 -0.99 -1.07 6.46
C ASP A 93 -0.21 -2.06 5.60
N TRP A 94 1.00 -1.68 5.20
CA TRP A 94 1.90 -2.49 4.38
C TRP A 94 2.90 -3.23 5.28
N LYS A 95 3.08 -4.53 5.04
CA LYS A 95 4.10 -5.37 5.71
C LYS A 95 5.09 -5.92 4.72
#